data_28fa6fb99ab274d965e3313c7fc55a8c
#
_entry.id   28fa6fb99ab274d965e3313c7fc55a8c
#
_cell.length_a   1.000
_cell.length_b   1.000
_cell.length_c   1.000
_cell.angle_alpha   90.00
_cell.angle_beta   90.00
_cell.angle_gamma   90.00
#
_symmetry.space_group_name_H-M   'P 1'
#
loop_
_entity.id
_entity.type
_entity.pdbx_description
1 polymer ?
#
loop_
_entity_poly.entity_id
_entity_poly.type
_entity_poly.pdbx_seq_one_letter_code
_entity_poly.pdbx_strand_id
1 'polypeptide(L)'
;FLGIGAGAPRFLNVPGENLSGIYSANEYLTRVNLMKAYKFPDYDTPIKKGKRVAVVGGGNVAMDAARSALRLGADEVHIIYRRSREEMPARLEEVENAMEEGVIFDFLTNPTRFLGDHRGMVNAMEVVEMELGEPDASGRRSPRVKKGSEHIVNVDTVVIAVGTVPNPLITSSTPELKTTKWGTLVVDERGRTTMEGVWAGGDITTGGATVISAMGAGKIAAADIDHWLRKNGKWSES
;
A
#
# COMPACT_ATOMS: atom_id res chain seq x y z
N PHE A 1 7.55 -0.53 24.21
CA PHE A 1 6.86 0.26 23.18
C PHE A 1 6.94 -0.45 21.81
N LEU A 2 5.79 -0.58 21.12
CA LEU A 2 5.68 -1.15 19.80
C LEU A 2 5.55 -0.03 18.75
N GLY A 3 6.61 0.18 17.96
CA GLY A 3 6.68 1.17 16.89
C GLY A 3 7.08 0.57 15.54
N ILE A 4 6.55 -0.63 15.22
CA ILE A 4 6.99 -1.44 14.07
C ILE A 4 6.35 -1.03 12.72
N GLY A 5 5.51 0.00 12.74
CA GLY A 5 4.90 0.53 11.52
C GLY A 5 3.88 -0.37 10.83
N ALA A 6 3.60 -0.07 9.56
CA ALA A 6 2.67 -0.80 8.70
C ALA A 6 3.30 -0.96 7.31
N GLY A 7 4.36 -1.78 7.21
CA GLY A 7 5.15 -1.95 5.99
C GLY A 7 4.83 -3.19 5.16
N ALA A 8 3.93 -4.07 5.63
CA ALA A 8 3.55 -5.25 4.86
C ALA A 8 2.62 -4.86 3.70
N PRO A 9 2.91 -5.25 2.45
CA PRO A 9 2.09 -4.87 1.31
C PRO A 9 0.72 -5.54 1.38
N ARG A 10 -0.31 -4.83 0.91
CA ARG A 10 -1.60 -5.42 0.59
C ARG A 10 -1.58 -5.98 -0.81
N PHE A 11 -2.34 -7.07 -0.98
CA PHE A 11 -2.60 -7.69 -2.27
C PHE A 11 -4.09 -7.61 -2.61
N LEU A 12 -4.41 -7.81 -3.89
CA LEU A 12 -5.80 -7.79 -4.38
C LEU A 12 -6.53 -9.09 -4.04
N ASN A 13 -5.78 -10.17 -3.81
CA ASN A 13 -6.27 -11.54 -3.62
C ASN A 13 -7.08 -12.04 -4.83
N VAL A 14 -6.58 -11.74 -6.03
CA VAL A 14 -7.16 -12.20 -7.29
C VAL A 14 -6.30 -13.31 -7.92
N PRO A 15 -6.89 -14.19 -8.74
CA PRO A 15 -6.13 -15.25 -9.41
C PRO A 15 -4.97 -14.71 -10.23
N GLY A 16 -3.83 -15.39 -10.19
CA GLY A 16 -2.63 -15.04 -10.95
C GLY A 16 -1.76 -13.93 -10.31
N GLU A 17 -2.10 -13.39 -9.15
CA GLU A 17 -1.33 -12.33 -8.49
C GLU A 17 0.09 -12.76 -8.07
N ASN A 18 0.36 -14.07 -8.07
CA ASN A 18 1.67 -14.66 -7.77
C ASN A 18 2.54 -14.91 -9.02
N LEU A 19 2.11 -14.49 -10.19
CA LEU A 19 2.90 -14.63 -11.43
C LEU A 19 4.17 -13.75 -11.37
N SER A 20 5.22 -14.23 -12.02
CA SER A 20 6.46 -13.46 -12.17
C SER A 20 6.22 -12.19 -13.00
N GLY A 21 6.81 -11.07 -12.58
CA GLY A 21 6.58 -9.74 -13.16
C GLY A 21 5.47 -8.96 -12.46
N ILE A 22 4.88 -9.52 -11.41
CA ILE A 22 3.99 -8.79 -10.49
C ILE A 22 4.75 -8.49 -9.21
N TYR A 23 4.75 -7.23 -8.80
CA TYR A 23 5.46 -6.72 -7.63
C TYR A 23 4.50 -5.96 -6.72
N SER A 24 4.73 -5.98 -5.42
CA SER A 24 4.19 -4.92 -4.58
C SER A 24 4.95 -3.61 -4.86
N ALA A 25 4.30 -2.47 -4.66
CA ALA A 25 4.96 -1.16 -4.86
C ALA A 25 6.16 -0.99 -3.92
N ASN A 26 6.07 -1.50 -2.68
CA ASN A 26 7.19 -1.46 -1.74
C ASN A 26 8.40 -2.22 -2.29
N GLU A 27 8.20 -3.44 -2.79
CA GLU A 27 9.27 -4.23 -3.39
C GLU A 27 9.84 -3.52 -4.63
N TYR A 28 8.96 -3.08 -5.53
CA TYR A 28 9.36 -2.42 -6.77
C TYR A 28 10.22 -1.19 -6.51
N LEU A 29 9.73 -0.27 -5.67
CA LEU A 29 10.45 0.97 -5.34
C LEU A 29 11.71 0.73 -4.53
N THR A 30 11.73 -0.26 -3.64
CA THR A 30 12.95 -0.65 -2.91
C THR A 30 14.00 -1.16 -3.87
N ARG A 31 13.66 -2.05 -4.80
CA ARG A 31 14.59 -2.54 -5.82
C ARG A 31 15.12 -1.40 -6.69
N VAL A 32 14.25 -0.53 -7.17
CA VAL A 32 14.65 0.58 -8.05
C VAL A 32 15.51 1.60 -7.32
N ASN A 33 15.03 2.13 -6.20
CA ASN A 33 15.64 3.31 -5.56
C ASN A 33 16.75 2.92 -4.58
N LEU A 34 16.47 2.02 -3.64
CA LEU A 34 17.43 1.67 -2.59
C LEU A 34 18.52 0.71 -3.12
N MET A 35 18.10 -0.33 -3.86
CA MET A 35 18.99 -1.36 -4.36
C MET A 35 19.55 -1.05 -5.76
N LYS A 36 19.19 0.10 -6.33
CA LYS A 36 19.67 0.63 -7.61
C LYS A 36 19.57 -0.37 -8.77
N ALA A 37 18.45 -1.09 -8.86
CA ALA A 37 18.22 -2.14 -9.85
C ALA A 37 18.38 -1.67 -11.30
N TYR A 38 18.28 -0.37 -11.56
CA TYR A 38 18.57 0.24 -12.88
C TYR A 38 20.05 0.14 -13.30
N LYS A 39 20.96 -0.19 -12.37
CA LYS A 39 22.38 -0.40 -12.60
C LYS A 39 22.80 -1.88 -12.67
N PHE A 40 21.83 -2.79 -12.70
CA PHE A 40 22.15 -4.21 -12.88
C PHE A 40 22.88 -4.42 -14.22
N PRO A 41 23.99 -5.22 -14.30
CA PRO A 41 24.55 -6.11 -13.27
C PRO A 41 25.60 -5.49 -12.34
N ASP A 42 25.93 -4.20 -12.46
CA ASP A 42 26.90 -3.54 -11.55
C ASP A 42 26.41 -3.55 -10.09
N TYR A 43 25.12 -3.68 -9.89
CA TYR A 43 24.43 -3.90 -8.60
C TYR A 43 23.68 -5.22 -8.67
N ASP A 44 23.67 -5.99 -7.59
CA ASP A 44 23.23 -7.39 -7.54
C ASP A 44 21.72 -7.60 -7.72
N THR A 45 20.90 -6.57 -7.58
CA THR A 45 19.44 -6.70 -7.62
C THR A 45 18.89 -6.47 -9.02
N PRO A 46 18.34 -7.49 -9.70
CA PRO A 46 17.66 -7.31 -10.97
C PRO A 46 16.24 -6.77 -10.79
N ILE A 47 15.71 -6.10 -11.82
CA ILE A 47 14.30 -5.77 -11.95
C ILE A 47 13.84 -5.99 -13.39
N LYS A 48 12.63 -6.51 -13.57
CA LYS A 48 12.02 -6.54 -14.89
C LYS A 48 11.56 -5.13 -15.24
N LYS A 49 12.18 -4.53 -16.24
CA LYS A 49 11.88 -3.14 -16.64
C LYS A 49 10.48 -3.00 -17.24
N GLY A 50 9.94 -4.04 -17.88
CA GLY A 50 8.65 -4.00 -18.53
C GLY A 50 8.57 -3.02 -19.71
N LYS A 51 7.76 -3.34 -20.70
CA LYS A 51 7.41 -2.42 -21.79
C LYS A 51 6.03 -1.81 -21.56
N ARG A 52 5.08 -2.65 -21.14
CA ARG A 52 3.70 -2.23 -20.79
C ARG A 52 3.47 -2.53 -19.33
N VAL A 53 3.55 -1.49 -18.52
CA VAL A 53 3.46 -1.58 -17.07
C VAL A 53 2.11 -1.09 -16.60
N ALA A 54 1.44 -1.90 -15.78
CA ALA A 54 0.25 -1.48 -15.06
C ALA A 54 0.56 -1.26 -13.59
N VAL A 55 0.19 -0.12 -13.05
CA VAL A 55 0.26 0.19 -11.62
C VAL A 55 -1.14 0.25 -11.05
N VAL A 56 -1.48 -0.66 -10.16
CA VAL A 56 -2.83 -0.78 -9.59
C VAL A 56 -2.90 0.01 -8.29
N GLY A 57 -3.59 1.13 -8.31
CA GLY A 57 -3.76 2.01 -7.16
C GLY A 57 -3.83 3.48 -7.52
N GLY A 58 -4.17 4.34 -6.56
CA GLY A 58 -4.38 5.78 -6.80
C GLY A 58 -3.76 6.68 -5.74
N GLY A 59 -2.83 6.17 -4.91
CA GLY A 59 -2.11 6.95 -3.90
C GLY A 59 -0.77 7.48 -4.40
N ASN A 60 -0.06 8.29 -3.59
CA ASN A 60 1.27 8.82 -3.94
C ASN A 60 2.26 7.72 -4.32
N VAL A 61 2.23 6.58 -3.62
CA VAL A 61 3.11 5.42 -3.93
C VAL A 61 2.84 4.85 -5.32
N ALA A 62 1.59 4.90 -5.81
CA ALA A 62 1.27 4.51 -7.18
C ALA A 62 1.86 5.49 -8.20
N MET A 63 1.83 6.80 -7.90
CA MET A 63 2.48 7.82 -8.74
C MET A 63 3.99 7.60 -8.79
N ASP A 64 4.63 7.38 -7.64
CA ASP A 64 6.06 7.07 -7.57
C ASP A 64 6.43 5.82 -8.38
N ALA A 65 5.64 4.76 -8.27
CA ALA A 65 5.88 3.51 -9.01
C ALA A 65 5.72 3.71 -10.53
N ALA A 66 4.68 4.43 -10.96
CA ALA A 66 4.41 4.68 -12.37
C ALA A 66 5.51 5.55 -13.02
N ARG A 67 5.87 6.65 -12.38
CA ARG A 67 6.94 7.54 -12.85
C ARG A 67 8.29 6.82 -12.85
N SER A 68 8.56 5.96 -11.86
CA SER A 68 9.77 5.13 -11.85
C SER A 68 9.79 4.13 -13.00
N ALA A 69 8.65 3.53 -13.36
CA ALA A 69 8.56 2.62 -14.50
C ALA A 69 8.87 3.32 -15.83
N LEU A 70 8.34 4.52 -16.05
CA LEU A 70 8.68 5.34 -17.22
C LEU A 70 10.18 5.64 -17.29
N ARG A 71 10.78 6.06 -16.19
CA ARG A 71 12.21 6.37 -16.09
C ARG A 71 13.12 5.15 -16.28
N LEU A 72 12.62 3.95 -16.02
CA LEU A 72 13.30 2.70 -16.35
C LEU A 72 13.21 2.31 -17.82
N GLY A 73 12.41 3.04 -18.63
CA GLY A 73 12.28 2.86 -20.06
C GLY A 73 11.09 2.00 -20.48
N ALA A 74 9.99 2.02 -19.72
CA ALA A 74 8.72 1.44 -20.18
C ALA A 74 8.18 2.25 -21.36
N ASP A 75 7.61 1.55 -22.36
CA ASP A 75 6.99 2.18 -23.53
C ASP A 75 5.61 2.79 -23.17
N GLU A 76 4.87 2.10 -22.30
CA GLU A 76 3.56 2.51 -21.79
C GLU A 76 3.44 2.20 -20.30
N VAL A 77 2.92 3.15 -19.53
CA VAL A 77 2.62 2.98 -18.11
C VAL A 77 1.21 3.42 -17.81
N HIS A 78 0.41 2.52 -17.26
CA HIS A 78 -0.99 2.72 -16.92
C HIS A 78 -1.20 2.73 -15.42
N ILE A 79 -1.89 3.73 -14.90
CA ILE A 79 -2.50 3.71 -13.56
C ILE A 79 -3.89 3.11 -13.69
N ILE A 80 -4.09 1.96 -13.06
CA ILE A 80 -5.39 1.29 -13.00
C ILE A 80 -6.05 1.66 -11.67
N TYR A 81 -7.12 2.43 -11.73
CA TYR A 81 -7.78 2.91 -10.52
C TYR A 81 -9.29 2.70 -10.53
N ARG A 82 -9.79 2.03 -9.48
CA ARG A 82 -11.20 1.60 -9.36
C ARG A 82 -12.23 2.70 -9.11
N ARG A 83 -11.79 3.96 -8.91
CA ARG A 83 -12.65 5.14 -8.74
C ARG A 83 -12.29 6.19 -9.78
N SER A 84 -12.92 7.35 -9.72
CA SER A 84 -12.59 8.47 -10.60
C SER A 84 -11.43 9.31 -10.05
N ARG A 85 -11.04 10.31 -10.83
CA ARG A 85 -9.95 11.24 -10.47
C ARG A 85 -10.22 11.95 -9.14
N GLU A 86 -11.47 12.31 -8.88
CA GLU A 86 -11.88 13.05 -7.68
C GLU A 86 -11.68 12.26 -6.39
N GLU A 87 -11.77 10.94 -6.46
CA GLU A 87 -11.55 10.06 -5.30
C GLU A 87 -10.10 9.61 -5.12
N MET A 88 -9.17 10.09 -5.95
CA MET A 88 -7.76 9.73 -5.78
C MET A 88 -7.19 10.28 -4.47
N PRO A 89 -6.55 9.44 -3.64
CA PRO A 89 -5.91 9.90 -2.42
C PRO A 89 -4.51 10.51 -2.66
N ALA A 90 -3.98 10.42 -3.88
CA ALA A 90 -2.72 11.07 -4.25
C ALA A 90 -2.86 12.59 -4.23
N ARG A 91 -1.78 13.30 -3.95
CA ARG A 91 -1.72 14.74 -4.06
C ARG A 91 -1.94 15.15 -5.51
N LEU A 92 -2.69 16.22 -5.73
CA LEU A 92 -3.00 16.70 -7.08
C LEU A 92 -1.72 16.95 -7.90
N GLU A 93 -0.73 17.57 -7.30
CA GLU A 93 0.57 17.85 -7.92
C GLU A 93 1.28 16.56 -8.40
N GLU A 94 1.22 15.46 -7.62
CA GLU A 94 1.82 14.18 -8.02
C GLU A 94 1.07 13.53 -9.20
N VAL A 95 -0.24 13.71 -9.24
CA VAL A 95 -1.07 13.24 -10.37
C VAL A 95 -0.75 14.03 -11.63
N GLU A 96 -0.65 15.37 -11.52
CA GLU A 96 -0.32 16.24 -12.62
C GLU A 96 1.08 15.95 -13.17
N ASN A 97 2.08 15.84 -12.30
CA ASN A 97 3.44 15.44 -12.69
C ASN A 97 3.47 14.08 -13.40
N ALA A 98 2.69 13.11 -12.95
CA ALA A 98 2.63 11.79 -13.60
C ALA A 98 1.99 11.89 -15.00
N MET A 99 0.94 12.69 -15.16
CA MET A 99 0.30 12.95 -16.47
C MET A 99 1.24 13.69 -17.44
N GLU A 100 1.95 14.70 -16.97
CA GLU A 100 2.93 15.44 -17.76
C GLU A 100 4.11 14.56 -18.22
N GLU A 101 4.52 13.59 -17.41
CA GLU A 101 5.54 12.60 -17.77
C GLU A 101 5.01 11.51 -18.73
N GLY A 102 3.71 11.48 -19.05
CA GLY A 102 3.11 10.57 -20.01
C GLY A 102 2.47 9.29 -19.41
N VAL A 103 2.21 9.26 -18.11
CA VAL A 103 1.43 8.17 -17.50
C VAL A 103 -0.02 8.24 -17.94
N ILE A 104 -0.56 7.11 -18.38
CA ILE A 104 -1.95 6.94 -18.79
C ILE A 104 -2.79 6.55 -17.58
N PHE A 105 -3.99 7.14 -17.44
CA PHE A 105 -4.87 6.87 -16.32
C PHE A 105 -6.15 6.18 -16.78
N ASP A 106 -6.32 4.92 -16.38
CA ASP A 106 -7.52 4.11 -16.59
C ASP A 106 -8.36 4.17 -15.30
N PHE A 107 -9.18 5.21 -15.22
CA PHE A 107 -10.12 5.38 -14.12
C PHE A 107 -11.29 4.40 -14.23
N LEU A 108 -11.99 4.19 -13.12
CA LEU A 108 -13.13 3.29 -13.04
C LEU A 108 -12.83 1.88 -13.56
N THR A 109 -11.60 1.42 -13.31
CA THR A 109 -11.10 0.13 -13.81
C THR A 109 -10.48 -0.65 -12.65
N ASN A 110 -10.81 -1.94 -12.55
CA ASN A 110 -10.30 -2.81 -11.50
C ASN A 110 -9.90 -4.19 -12.04
N PRO A 111 -8.70 -4.70 -11.71
CA PRO A 111 -8.30 -6.05 -12.11
C PRO A 111 -9.15 -7.12 -11.40
N THR A 112 -9.49 -8.18 -12.13
CA THR A 112 -10.19 -9.37 -11.62
C THR A 112 -9.29 -10.60 -11.60
N ARG A 113 -8.32 -10.68 -12.51
CA ARG A 113 -7.29 -11.72 -12.52
C ARG A 113 -6.09 -11.30 -13.38
N PHE A 114 -4.96 -11.95 -13.14
CA PHE A 114 -3.77 -11.83 -13.98
C PHE A 114 -3.56 -13.10 -14.78
N LEU A 115 -3.12 -12.94 -16.02
CA LEU A 115 -2.89 -14.04 -16.97
C LEU A 115 -1.39 -14.15 -17.22
N GLY A 116 -0.90 -15.38 -17.26
CA GLY A 116 0.52 -15.68 -17.49
C GLY A 116 0.76 -16.49 -18.74
N ASP A 117 1.99 -16.46 -19.21
CA ASP A 117 2.48 -17.34 -20.25
C ASP A 117 2.89 -18.71 -19.69
N HIS A 118 3.37 -19.60 -20.55
CA HIS A 118 3.83 -20.96 -20.20
C HIS A 118 5.06 -20.99 -19.28
N ARG A 119 5.74 -19.84 -19.06
CA ARG A 119 6.86 -19.68 -18.13
C ARG A 119 6.43 -19.12 -16.78
N GLY A 120 5.13 -18.88 -16.60
CA GLY A 120 4.61 -18.24 -15.39
C GLY A 120 4.89 -16.74 -15.31
N MET A 121 5.16 -16.07 -16.44
CA MET A 121 5.33 -14.62 -16.52
C MET A 121 3.99 -13.96 -16.84
N VAL A 122 3.66 -12.86 -16.15
CA VAL A 122 2.48 -12.06 -16.48
C VAL A 122 2.58 -11.53 -17.91
N ASN A 123 1.51 -11.65 -18.67
CA ASN A 123 1.42 -11.14 -20.05
C ASN A 123 0.13 -10.38 -20.34
N ALA A 124 -0.88 -10.50 -19.47
CA ALA A 124 -2.10 -9.73 -19.52
C ALA A 124 -2.82 -9.69 -18.16
N MET A 125 -3.79 -8.82 -18.03
CA MET A 125 -4.75 -8.82 -16.93
C MET A 125 -6.17 -8.70 -17.48
N GLU A 126 -7.11 -9.36 -16.82
CA GLU A 126 -8.53 -9.11 -17.01
C GLU A 126 -8.96 -8.01 -16.05
N VAL A 127 -9.68 -7.04 -16.56
CA VAL A 127 -10.23 -5.94 -15.81
C VAL A 127 -11.71 -5.80 -16.04
N VAL A 128 -12.40 -5.13 -15.11
CA VAL A 128 -13.80 -4.73 -15.22
C VAL A 128 -13.93 -3.22 -15.09
N GLU A 129 -14.94 -2.66 -15.75
CA GLU A 129 -15.34 -1.28 -15.48
C GLU A 129 -16.07 -1.18 -14.14
N MET A 130 -15.92 -0.03 -13.49
CA MET A 130 -16.54 0.28 -12.21
C MET A 130 -17.54 1.43 -12.35
N GLU A 131 -18.57 1.41 -11.54
CA GLU A 131 -19.50 2.51 -11.36
C GLU A 131 -19.39 3.03 -9.92
N LEU A 132 -19.58 4.33 -9.73
CA LEU A 132 -19.53 4.94 -8.40
C LEU A 132 -20.93 4.99 -7.78
N GLY A 133 -21.07 4.40 -6.61
CA GLY A 133 -22.25 4.47 -5.77
C GLY A 133 -22.13 5.54 -4.67
N GLU A 134 -22.86 5.34 -3.58
CA GLU A 134 -22.85 6.24 -2.43
C GLU A 134 -21.47 6.34 -1.76
N PRO A 135 -21.18 7.46 -1.09
CA PRO A 135 -19.93 7.63 -0.33
C PRO A 135 -19.76 6.57 0.76
N ASP A 136 -18.53 6.09 0.93
CA ASP A 136 -18.13 5.22 2.03
C ASP A 136 -17.79 6.02 3.31
N ALA A 137 -17.37 5.34 4.38
CA ALA A 137 -17.00 5.96 5.65
C ALA A 137 -15.83 6.96 5.54
N SER A 138 -15.08 6.96 4.44
CA SER A 138 -14.02 7.94 4.14
C SER A 138 -14.51 9.15 3.35
N GLY A 139 -15.80 9.22 3.03
CA GLY A 139 -16.41 10.27 2.21
C GLY A 139 -16.22 10.08 0.70
N ARG A 140 -15.52 9.01 0.25
CA ARG A 140 -15.31 8.71 -1.17
C ARG A 140 -16.38 7.79 -1.71
N ARG A 141 -16.84 8.02 -2.93
CA ARG A 141 -17.85 7.17 -3.57
C ARG A 141 -17.38 5.72 -3.69
N SER A 142 -18.26 4.80 -3.31
CA SER A 142 -17.96 3.36 -3.31
C SER A 142 -17.95 2.80 -4.71
N PRO A 143 -16.89 2.09 -5.15
CA PRO A 143 -16.85 1.48 -6.47
C PRO A 143 -17.71 0.20 -6.49
N ARG A 144 -18.50 0.03 -7.55
CA ARG A 144 -19.31 -1.16 -7.84
C ARG A 144 -18.93 -1.71 -9.21
N VAL A 145 -18.90 -3.02 -9.33
CA VAL A 145 -18.59 -3.68 -10.63
C VAL A 145 -19.74 -3.47 -11.60
N LYS A 146 -19.42 -2.99 -12.81
CA LYS A 146 -20.33 -2.96 -13.94
C LYS A 146 -20.30 -4.33 -14.61
N LYS A 147 -21.37 -5.10 -14.46
CA LYS A 147 -21.46 -6.46 -14.98
C LYS A 147 -21.35 -6.50 -16.50
N GLY A 148 -20.62 -7.48 -17.05
CA GLY A 148 -20.46 -7.68 -18.48
C GLY A 148 -19.49 -6.70 -19.14
N SER A 149 -18.61 -6.06 -18.34
CA SER A 149 -17.58 -5.13 -18.83
C SER A 149 -16.18 -5.74 -18.81
N GLU A 150 -16.08 -7.04 -18.57
CA GLU A 150 -14.81 -7.75 -18.49
C GLU A 150 -14.06 -7.65 -19.83
N HIS A 151 -12.81 -7.24 -19.79
CA HIS A 151 -11.95 -7.18 -20.97
C HIS A 151 -10.48 -7.39 -20.60
N ILE A 152 -9.67 -7.71 -21.62
CA ILE A 152 -8.25 -8.03 -21.45
C ILE A 152 -7.40 -6.80 -21.79
N VAL A 153 -6.48 -6.49 -20.87
CA VAL A 153 -5.42 -5.50 -21.07
C VAL A 153 -4.07 -6.22 -21.10
N ASN A 154 -3.32 -6.03 -22.18
CA ASN A 154 -2.00 -6.64 -22.30
C ASN A 154 -0.97 -5.86 -21.48
N VAL A 155 -0.31 -6.54 -20.56
CA VAL A 155 0.75 -5.99 -19.69
C VAL A 155 1.84 -7.04 -19.55
N ASP A 156 3.06 -6.61 -19.30
CA ASP A 156 4.18 -7.53 -19.02
C ASP A 156 4.81 -7.31 -17.65
N THR A 157 4.39 -6.27 -16.96
CA THR A 157 4.78 -5.98 -15.59
C THR A 157 3.61 -5.32 -14.86
N VAL A 158 3.37 -5.73 -13.62
CA VAL A 158 2.31 -5.16 -12.77
C VAL A 158 2.90 -4.74 -11.43
N VAL A 159 2.51 -3.57 -10.95
CA VAL A 159 2.88 -3.07 -9.63
C VAL A 159 1.62 -2.85 -8.79
N ILE A 160 1.46 -3.59 -7.71
CA ILE A 160 0.32 -3.50 -6.80
C ILE A 160 0.59 -2.41 -5.75
N ALA A 161 -0.14 -1.30 -5.82
CA ALA A 161 0.02 -0.10 -5.00
C ALA A 161 -1.26 0.24 -4.20
N VAL A 162 -1.90 -0.78 -3.60
CA VAL A 162 -3.19 -0.65 -2.88
C VAL A 162 -3.03 -0.43 -1.37
N GLY A 163 -1.86 0.02 -0.96
CA GLY A 163 -1.53 0.34 0.43
C GLY A 163 -0.82 -0.77 1.18
N THR A 164 -0.62 -0.53 2.46
CA THR A 164 0.11 -1.41 3.37
C THR A 164 -0.70 -1.69 4.64
N VAL A 165 -0.28 -2.71 5.38
CA VAL A 165 -0.84 -3.11 6.67
C VAL A 165 0.28 -3.37 7.68
N PRO A 166 -0.01 -3.36 8.98
CA PRO A 166 0.93 -3.87 9.99
C PRO A 166 1.33 -5.31 9.71
N ASN A 167 2.58 -5.66 10.04
CA ASN A 167 3.01 -7.05 9.98
C ASN A 167 2.23 -7.87 11.04
N PRO A 168 1.49 -8.91 10.64
CA PRO A 168 0.63 -9.66 11.57
C PRO A 168 1.41 -10.55 12.55
N LEU A 169 2.72 -10.68 12.42
CA LEU A 169 3.53 -11.61 13.22
C LEU A 169 3.35 -11.40 14.73
N ILE A 170 3.46 -10.15 15.20
CA ILE A 170 3.32 -9.83 16.64
C ILE A 170 1.89 -10.08 17.11
N THR A 171 0.90 -9.63 16.37
CA THR A 171 -0.50 -9.73 16.78
C THR A 171 -1.02 -11.17 16.72
N SER A 172 -0.50 -11.99 15.80
CA SER A 172 -0.83 -13.41 15.73
C SER A 172 -0.17 -14.26 16.82
N SER A 173 1.02 -13.85 17.29
CA SER A 173 1.74 -14.54 18.38
C SER A 173 1.39 -14.05 19.78
N THR A 174 0.66 -12.94 19.90
CA THR A 174 0.29 -12.30 21.18
C THR A 174 -1.20 -11.93 21.17
N PRO A 175 -2.10 -12.90 21.43
CA PRO A 175 -3.54 -12.72 21.34
C PRO A 175 -4.14 -11.67 22.30
N GLU A 176 -3.41 -11.32 23.34
CA GLU A 176 -3.77 -10.28 24.32
C GLU A 176 -3.75 -8.87 23.71
N LEU A 177 -2.98 -8.67 22.65
CA LEU A 177 -2.94 -7.42 21.88
C LEU A 177 -4.13 -7.37 20.93
N LYS A 178 -5.18 -6.65 21.31
CA LYS A 178 -6.35 -6.47 20.45
C LYS A 178 -6.02 -5.64 19.22
N THR A 179 -6.62 -6.03 18.10
CA THR A 179 -6.48 -5.32 16.82
C THR A 179 -7.82 -4.83 16.31
N THR A 180 -7.79 -3.81 15.48
CA THR A 180 -8.93 -3.40 14.66
C THR A 180 -9.14 -4.40 13.53
N LYS A 181 -10.25 -4.27 12.81
CA LYS A 181 -10.50 -5.03 11.56
C LYS A 181 -9.45 -4.82 10.46
N TRP A 182 -8.61 -3.81 10.60
CA TRP A 182 -7.54 -3.46 9.66
C TRP A 182 -6.17 -4.00 10.07
N GLY A 183 -6.10 -4.71 11.20
CA GLY A 183 -4.87 -5.28 11.75
C GLY A 183 -4.01 -4.27 12.53
N THR A 184 -4.45 -3.03 12.74
CA THR A 184 -3.76 -2.06 13.59
C THR A 184 -4.06 -2.34 15.06
N LEU A 185 -3.09 -2.05 15.95
CA LEU A 185 -3.26 -2.22 17.39
C LEU A 185 -4.26 -1.20 17.94
N VAL A 186 -5.13 -1.67 18.84
CA VAL A 186 -6.03 -0.82 19.62
C VAL A 186 -5.24 -0.22 20.77
N VAL A 187 -5.23 1.10 20.86
CA VAL A 187 -4.61 1.87 21.95
C VAL A 187 -5.54 2.95 22.48
N ASP A 188 -5.31 3.38 23.71
CA ASP A 188 -5.96 4.55 24.30
C ASP A 188 -5.25 5.87 23.89
N GLU A 189 -5.70 7.00 24.43
CA GLU A 189 -5.13 8.33 24.16
C GLU A 189 -3.68 8.50 24.64
N ARG A 190 -3.22 7.62 25.52
CA ARG A 190 -1.85 7.59 26.06
C ARG A 190 -0.94 6.59 25.33
N GLY A 191 -1.47 5.92 24.30
CA GLY A 191 -0.77 4.88 23.56
C GLY A 191 -0.70 3.53 24.28
N ARG A 192 -1.48 3.30 25.35
CA ARG A 192 -1.53 2.03 26.07
C ARG A 192 -2.29 1.00 25.24
N THR A 193 -1.75 -0.18 25.10
CA THR A 193 -2.44 -1.30 24.45
C THR A 193 -3.40 -2.00 25.42
N THR A 194 -4.05 -3.06 24.97
CA THR A 194 -4.85 -3.93 25.86
C THR A 194 -4.03 -4.82 26.78
N MET A 195 -2.71 -4.86 26.60
CA MET A 195 -1.77 -5.62 27.40
C MET A 195 -1.03 -4.68 28.36
N GLU A 196 -1.12 -4.93 29.67
CA GLU A 196 -0.47 -4.09 30.67
C GLU A 196 1.05 -4.05 30.49
N GLY A 197 1.64 -2.85 30.65
CA GLY A 197 3.08 -2.62 30.43
C GLY A 197 3.49 -2.55 28.96
N VAL A 198 2.53 -2.52 28.02
CA VAL A 198 2.80 -2.44 26.59
C VAL A 198 2.11 -1.22 25.98
N TRP A 199 2.89 -0.38 25.32
CA TRP A 199 2.43 0.79 24.57
C TRP A 199 2.71 0.60 23.08
N ALA A 200 1.95 1.29 22.24
CA ALA A 200 2.16 1.32 20.80
C ALA A 200 1.87 2.71 20.22
N GLY A 201 2.49 3.02 19.09
CA GLY A 201 2.27 4.29 18.39
C GLY A 201 2.85 4.30 16.98
N GLY A 202 2.42 5.29 16.19
CA GLY A 202 2.74 5.38 14.77
C GLY A 202 1.87 4.47 13.92
N ASP A 203 2.36 4.09 12.74
CA ASP A 203 1.55 3.39 11.73
C ASP A 203 1.04 2.01 12.18
N ILE A 204 1.64 1.41 13.21
CA ILE A 204 1.10 0.18 13.82
C ILE A 204 -0.28 0.39 14.44
N THR A 205 -0.62 1.62 14.84
CA THR A 205 -1.90 1.97 15.46
C THR A 205 -2.85 2.70 14.51
N THR A 206 -2.32 3.50 13.59
CA THR A 206 -3.12 4.35 12.69
C THR A 206 -3.27 3.79 11.26
N GLY A 207 -2.42 2.84 10.86
CA GLY A 207 -2.11 2.58 9.46
C GLY A 207 -1.13 3.63 8.93
N GLY A 208 -0.77 3.57 7.67
CA GLY A 208 0.20 4.48 7.05
C GLY A 208 -0.24 5.95 7.21
N ALA A 209 0.59 6.74 7.91
CA ALA A 209 0.34 8.15 8.22
C ALA A 209 1.62 8.98 8.05
N THR A 210 1.74 10.11 8.76
CA THR A 210 2.89 11.01 8.65
C THR A 210 3.94 10.75 9.73
N VAL A 211 5.19 11.09 9.42
CA VAL A 211 6.29 11.05 10.40
C VAL A 211 5.97 11.90 11.62
N ILE A 212 5.35 13.08 11.43
CA ILE A 212 4.98 13.98 12.54
C ILE A 212 3.99 13.31 13.49
N SER A 213 2.97 12.63 12.96
CA SER A 213 1.99 11.89 13.79
C SER A 213 2.65 10.75 14.56
N ALA A 214 3.55 9.99 13.91
CA ALA A 214 4.29 8.91 14.55
C ALA A 214 5.20 9.43 15.69
N MET A 215 5.90 10.55 15.47
CA MET A 215 6.70 11.22 16.51
C MET A 215 5.83 11.69 17.67
N GLY A 216 4.65 12.27 17.40
CA GLY A 216 3.68 12.70 18.41
C GLY A 216 3.22 11.53 19.28
N ALA A 217 2.82 10.43 18.66
CA ALA A 217 2.42 9.21 19.36
C ALA A 217 3.55 8.64 20.25
N GLY A 218 4.79 8.64 19.74
CA GLY A 218 5.96 8.21 20.51
C GLY A 218 6.21 9.08 21.74
N LYS A 219 6.06 10.41 21.63
CA LYS A 219 6.22 11.34 22.78
C LYS A 219 5.13 11.12 23.83
N ILE A 220 3.88 10.94 23.43
CA ILE A 220 2.76 10.66 24.33
C ILE A 220 3.02 9.36 25.10
N ALA A 221 3.35 8.29 24.39
CA ALA A 221 3.65 7.02 25.03
C ALA A 221 4.86 7.09 25.97
N ALA A 222 5.93 7.80 25.60
CA ALA A 222 7.12 7.95 26.44
C ALA A 222 6.79 8.67 27.76
N ALA A 223 5.96 9.71 27.74
CA ALA A 223 5.53 10.41 28.94
C ALA A 223 4.72 9.51 29.87
N ASP A 224 3.83 8.68 29.30
CA ASP A 224 3.03 7.75 30.10
C ASP A 224 3.85 6.58 30.63
N ILE A 225 4.82 6.07 29.88
CA ILE A 225 5.79 5.06 30.34
C ILE A 225 6.61 5.57 31.52
N ASP A 226 7.15 6.81 31.45
CA ASP A 226 7.88 7.42 32.55
C ASP A 226 7.01 7.53 33.81
N HIS A 227 5.77 7.99 33.65
CA HIS A 227 4.82 8.08 34.77
C HIS A 227 4.51 6.69 35.37
N TRP A 228 4.28 5.68 34.54
CA TRP A 228 4.01 4.32 34.97
C TRP A 228 5.19 3.71 35.75
N LEU A 229 6.41 3.89 35.25
CA LEU A 229 7.62 3.40 35.93
C LEU A 229 7.81 4.06 37.29
N ARG A 230 7.55 5.38 37.42
CA ARG A 230 7.64 6.11 38.71
C ARG A 230 6.58 5.64 39.72
N LYS A 231 5.47 5.06 39.25
CA LYS A 231 4.42 4.49 40.10
C LYS A 231 4.57 2.98 40.33
N ASN A 232 5.78 2.43 40.25
CA ASN A 232 6.11 1.03 40.48
C ASN A 232 5.36 0.05 39.53
N GLY A 233 5.17 0.46 38.30
CA GLY A 233 4.60 -0.38 37.26
C GLY A 233 3.10 -0.65 37.42
N LYS A 234 2.34 0.19 38.08
CA LYS A 234 0.87 0.09 38.15
C LYS A 234 0.21 1.06 37.20
N TRP A 235 -0.75 0.58 36.41
CA TRP A 235 -1.62 1.45 35.63
C TRP A 235 -2.40 2.34 36.61
N SER A 236 -2.28 3.66 36.49
CA SER A 236 -3.18 4.54 37.21
C SER A 236 -4.55 4.46 36.53
N GLU A 237 -5.60 4.08 37.25
CA GLU A 237 -6.94 4.47 36.93
C GLU A 237 -6.95 6.01 36.89
N SER A 238 -7.37 6.58 35.76
CA SER A 238 -7.34 8.01 35.43
C SER A 238 -8.16 8.84 36.36
#